data_71d602e0a5efac50bcc0dbbf0d3de99c
#
_entry.id   71d602e0a5efac50bcc0dbbf0d3de99c
#
_cell.length_a   1.000
_cell.length_b   1.000
_cell.length_c   1.000
_cell.angle_alpha   90.00
_cell.angle_beta   90.00
_cell.angle_gamma   90.00
#
_symmetry.space_group_name_H-M   'P 1'
#
loop_
_entity.id
_entity.type
_entity.pdbx_description
1 polymer ?
#
loop_
_entity_poly.entity_id
_entity_poly.type
_entity_poly.pdbx_seq_one_letter_code
_entity_poly.pdbx_strand_id
1 'polypeptide(L)'
;QYLIFKTGSNIDEREECHMIQLKKEPFVRLADGTFVRACDYCADIETARSHTMAWRILEAHNEGPDMENLYLKFDMLVSPDDNYTSILQELCAVGERPLAIPWILTNCHNTLAATGGTINNDDHAYGLGCMKKLGGIFVPPYTAVIHQYMRECAAGGGRMILGSDSHTRYGCLGTMGIGEGGTEIARQALGSTYDIRRPPVIAVKLSGAPVPGVGPMDVALTLIGAVFDCGFCKNKILEVVGDGIANLSMEYRMGIDVMTTETAALSSIWMTDETVREWLTIHGREDAYEKLEPTGDALYDGLIEIDLSSMEPMIALPFHPSNVYSIRELCRDRAYLDGVLESVEKDAYMRSGLTYTLRDKIKNKRLMVQQASIAGCAGGTFDNIAAVADILDGYK
;
A
#
# COMPACT_ATOMS: atom_id res chain seq x y z
N GLN A 1 -19.64 1.68 17.18
CA GLN A 1 -19.84 0.22 17.19
C GLN A 1 -18.48 -0.40 16.95
N TYR A 2 -17.88 -0.98 17.98
CA TYR A 2 -16.55 -1.60 17.90
C TYR A 2 -16.68 -2.92 17.13
N LEU A 3 -15.93 -3.07 16.03
CA LEU A 3 -15.73 -4.36 15.37
C LEU A 3 -14.57 -5.06 16.08
N ILE A 4 -14.91 -5.94 16.99
CA ILE A 4 -14.00 -6.88 17.61
C ILE A 4 -13.85 -8.05 16.64
N PHE A 5 -12.60 -8.43 16.29
CA PHE A 5 -12.38 -9.73 15.68
C PHE A 5 -13.00 -10.77 16.60
N LYS A 6 -14.05 -11.45 16.15
CA LYS A 6 -14.62 -12.57 16.89
C LYS A 6 -13.64 -13.73 16.90
N THR A 7 -12.79 -13.78 17.91
CA THR A 7 -12.22 -15.03 18.38
C THR A 7 -13.34 -15.84 19.02
N GLY A 8 -13.47 -17.10 18.61
CA GLY A 8 -14.57 -17.98 19.02
C GLY A 8 -14.76 -18.03 20.54
N SER A 9 -16.03 -17.95 20.92
CA SER A 9 -16.68 -18.22 22.21
C SER A 9 -15.78 -18.54 23.43
N ASN A 10 -16.00 -17.70 24.49
CA ASN A 10 -15.55 -17.89 25.88
C ASN A 10 -14.07 -17.63 26.15
N ILE A 11 -13.70 -16.38 26.28
CA ILE A 11 -12.51 -15.96 27.01
C ILE A 11 -12.93 -15.06 28.17
N ASP A 12 -12.46 -15.44 29.37
CA ASP A 12 -12.48 -14.65 30.60
C ASP A 12 -12.10 -13.20 30.37
N GLU A 13 -12.78 -12.27 31.04
CA GLU A 13 -12.56 -10.82 31.03
C GLU A 13 -11.15 -10.46 31.60
N ARG A 14 -10.09 -10.71 30.84
CA ARG A 14 -8.74 -10.25 31.15
C ARG A 14 -8.11 -9.64 29.89
N GLU A 15 -8.01 -8.29 29.92
CA GLU A 15 -7.22 -7.45 29.03
C GLU A 15 -7.29 -7.87 27.53
N GLU A 16 -8.34 -7.44 26.85
CA GLU A 16 -8.41 -7.49 25.39
C GLU A 16 -7.31 -6.59 24.84
N CYS A 17 -6.18 -7.16 24.47
CA CYS A 17 -5.14 -6.48 23.73
C CYS A 17 -5.64 -6.25 22.30
N HIS A 18 -6.15 -5.05 22.03
CA HIS A 18 -6.67 -4.70 20.71
C HIS A 18 -5.54 -4.24 19.82
N MET A 19 -5.01 -5.10 18.93
CA MET A 19 -4.01 -4.76 17.93
C MET A 19 -4.45 -3.59 17.04
N ILE A 20 -5.76 -3.52 16.74
CA ILE A 20 -6.34 -2.51 15.85
C ILE A 20 -7.76 -2.13 16.31
N GLN A 21 -8.06 -0.82 16.23
CA GLN A 21 -9.40 -0.30 16.52
C GLN A 21 -9.89 0.58 15.37
N LEU A 22 -11.14 0.40 14.97
CA LEU A 22 -11.79 1.19 13.93
C LEU A 22 -12.84 2.12 14.55
N LYS A 23 -12.70 3.41 14.30
CA LYS A 23 -13.65 4.46 14.70
C LYS A 23 -14.21 5.11 13.44
N LYS A 24 -15.48 4.87 13.15
CA LYS A 24 -16.11 5.24 11.88
C LYS A 24 -16.64 6.68 11.85
N GLU A 25 -16.80 7.29 13.00
CA GLU A 25 -17.17 8.70 13.13
C GLU A 25 -15.95 9.61 12.85
N PRO A 26 -16.18 10.87 12.44
CA PRO A 26 -15.11 11.82 12.23
C PRO A 26 -14.40 12.21 13.53
N PHE A 27 -13.04 12.38 13.42
CA PHE A 27 -12.16 12.82 14.50
C PHE A 27 -11.32 14.01 14.07
N VAL A 28 -11.01 14.86 15.02
CA VAL A 28 -10.01 15.92 14.87
C VAL A 28 -8.74 15.51 15.64
N ARG A 29 -7.62 15.44 14.94
CA ARG A 29 -6.30 15.36 15.54
C ARG A 29 -5.88 16.78 15.94
N LEU A 30 -5.69 17.00 17.22
CA LEU A 30 -5.18 18.27 17.73
C LEU A 30 -3.69 18.45 17.42
N ALA A 31 -3.21 19.68 17.49
CA ALA A 31 -1.80 19.99 17.20
C ALA A 31 -0.81 19.23 18.10
N ASP A 32 -1.21 18.83 19.31
CA ASP A 32 -0.42 18.00 20.22
C ASP A 32 -0.42 16.50 19.88
N GLY A 33 -1.16 16.09 18.84
CA GLY A 33 -1.28 14.70 18.39
C GLY A 33 -2.42 13.90 19.02
N THR A 34 -3.17 14.47 19.96
CA THR A 34 -4.34 13.80 20.54
C THR A 34 -5.53 13.82 19.58
N PHE A 35 -6.46 12.87 19.74
CA PHE A 35 -7.66 12.79 18.92
C PHE A 35 -8.89 13.01 19.77
N VAL A 36 -9.77 13.90 19.29
CA VAL A 36 -11.10 14.16 19.85
C VAL A 36 -12.16 13.87 18.79
N ARG A 37 -13.37 13.49 19.19
CA ARG A 37 -14.47 13.34 18.22
C ARG A 37 -14.79 14.70 17.61
N ALA A 38 -15.11 14.74 16.32
CA ALA A 38 -15.43 15.98 15.64
C ALA A 38 -16.64 16.71 16.26
N CYS A 39 -17.59 15.99 16.83
CA CYS A 39 -18.73 16.58 17.53
C CYS A 39 -18.37 17.29 18.86
N ASP A 40 -17.22 16.97 19.45
CA ASP A 40 -16.71 17.57 20.67
C ASP A 40 -15.71 18.70 20.38
N TYR A 41 -15.36 18.94 19.11
CA TYR A 41 -14.47 19.99 18.66
C TYR A 41 -15.20 21.31 18.51
N CYS A 42 -14.68 22.38 19.12
CA CYS A 42 -15.39 23.66 19.25
C CYS A 42 -14.93 24.76 18.28
N ALA A 43 -13.83 24.51 17.51
CA ALA A 43 -13.33 25.47 16.54
C ALA A 43 -13.88 25.18 15.12
N ASP A 44 -13.41 25.93 14.11
CA ASP A 44 -13.89 25.79 12.72
C ASP A 44 -13.43 24.45 12.11
N ILE A 45 -14.40 23.59 11.85
CA ILE A 45 -14.16 22.24 11.35
C ILE A 45 -13.73 22.22 9.87
N GLU A 46 -14.15 23.20 9.07
CA GLU A 46 -13.74 23.29 7.67
C GLU A 46 -12.28 23.74 7.55
N THR A 47 -11.86 24.65 8.40
CA THR A 47 -10.41 25.00 8.51
C THR A 47 -9.61 23.78 8.95
N ALA A 48 -10.08 23.00 9.94
CA ALA A 48 -9.40 21.77 10.35
C ALA A 48 -9.26 20.74 9.21
N ARG A 49 -10.21 20.68 8.30
CA ARG A 49 -10.14 19.79 7.12
C ARG A 49 -8.97 20.14 6.20
N SER A 50 -8.67 21.43 6.02
CA SER A 50 -7.58 21.90 5.16
C SER A 50 -6.19 21.62 5.73
N HIS A 51 -6.07 21.26 7.00
CA HIS A 51 -4.80 21.02 7.66
C HIS A 51 -4.26 19.58 7.47
N THR A 52 -4.99 18.67 6.83
CA THR A 52 -4.48 17.35 6.51
C THR A 52 -3.38 17.40 5.44
N MET A 53 -2.43 16.46 5.48
CA MET A 53 -1.40 16.36 4.43
C MET A 53 -2.03 16.06 3.07
N ALA A 54 -3.05 15.20 3.06
CA ALA A 54 -3.79 14.84 1.85
C ALA A 54 -4.44 16.06 1.20
N TRP A 55 -5.08 16.94 1.97
CA TRP A 55 -5.67 18.17 1.43
C TRP A 55 -4.64 19.04 0.73
N ARG A 56 -3.51 19.30 1.38
CA ARG A 56 -2.45 20.17 0.85
C ARG A 56 -1.85 19.63 -0.44
N ILE A 57 -1.63 18.33 -0.54
CA ILE A 57 -1.13 17.71 -1.77
C ILE A 57 -2.17 17.80 -2.87
N LEU A 58 -3.43 17.49 -2.59
CA LEU A 58 -4.53 17.59 -3.56
C LEU A 58 -4.72 19.05 -4.05
N GLU A 59 -4.69 20.02 -3.13
CA GLU A 59 -4.83 21.44 -3.46
C GLU A 59 -3.70 21.94 -4.37
N ALA A 60 -2.47 21.52 -4.10
CA ALA A 60 -1.30 21.89 -4.91
C ALA A 60 -1.35 21.34 -6.36
N HIS A 61 -2.10 20.25 -6.58
CA HIS A 61 -2.22 19.59 -7.88
C HIS A 61 -3.57 19.80 -8.55
N ASN A 62 -4.48 20.56 -7.94
CA ASN A 62 -5.82 20.78 -8.44
C ASN A 62 -5.86 22.03 -9.34
N GLU A 63 -6.22 21.85 -10.62
CA GLU A 63 -6.49 22.95 -11.56
C GLU A 63 -7.95 23.45 -11.50
N GLY A 64 -8.78 22.80 -10.66
CA GLY A 64 -10.20 23.15 -10.51
C GLY A 64 -10.43 24.40 -9.64
N PRO A 65 -11.64 24.95 -9.67
CA PRO A 65 -11.99 26.16 -8.95
C PRO A 65 -12.26 25.95 -7.45
N ASP A 66 -12.42 24.70 -7.02
CA ASP A 66 -12.76 24.35 -5.63
C ASP A 66 -12.13 23.01 -5.22
N MET A 67 -12.27 22.68 -3.95
CA MET A 67 -11.77 21.43 -3.39
C MET A 67 -12.86 20.35 -3.23
N GLU A 68 -14.00 20.49 -3.86
CA GLU A 68 -15.04 19.47 -3.87
C GLU A 68 -14.95 18.58 -5.11
N ASN A 69 -14.76 19.21 -6.29
CA ASN A 69 -14.55 18.53 -7.57
C ASN A 69 -13.14 18.84 -8.04
N LEU A 70 -12.28 17.84 -7.98
CA LEU A 70 -10.86 18.00 -8.26
C LEU A 70 -10.55 17.65 -9.71
N TYR A 71 -9.68 18.45 -10.32
CA TYR A 71 -9.12 18.28 -11.66
C TYR A 71 -7.60 18.18 -11.51
N LEU A 72 -7.15 16.97 -11.13
CA LEU A 72 -5.77 16.78 -10.70
C LEU A 72 -4.79 16.61 -11.86
N LYS A 73 -3.58 17.15 -11.68
CA LYS A 73 -2.40 16.88 -12.52
C LYS A 73 -1.39 16.11 -11.72
N PHE A 74 -0.74 15.15 -12.37
CA PHE A 74 0.33 14.38 -11.78
C PHE A 74 1.70 14.90 -12.20
N ASP A 75 2.70 14.73 -11.32
CA ASP A 75 4.08 15.09 -11.65
C ASP A 75 4.73 14.07 -12.58
N MET A 76 4.27 12.81 -12.52
CA MET A 76 4.87 11.72 -13.26
C MET A 76 3.92 10.54 -13.43
N LEU A 77 4.15 9.78 -14.52
CA LEU A 77 3.49 8.49 -14.78
C LEU A 77 4.49 7.35 -14.67
N VAL A 78 4.00 6.16 -14.30
CA VAL A 78 4.79 4.93 -14.31
C VAL A 78 3.95 3.74 -14.77
N SER A 79 4.55 2.87 -15.58
CA SER A 79 3.87 1.66 -16.07
C SER A 79 4.84 0.48 -16.15
N PRO A 80 4.41 -0.72 -15.74
CA PRO A 80 5.18 -1.94 -15.91
C PRO A 80 4.92 -2.60 -17.27
N ASP A 81 5.77 -3.55 -17.61
CA ASP A 81 5.80 -4.26 -18.90
C ASP A 81 4.67 -5.28 -19.12
N ASP A 82 3.84 -5.50 -18.13
CA ASP A 82 2.64 -6.33 -18.28
C ASP A 82 1.44 -5.59 -18.90
N ASN A 83 1.48 -4.24 -18.93
CA ASN A 83 0.35 -3.46 -19.43
C ASN A 83 0.70 -2.22 -20.29
N TYR A 84 1.94 -1.72 -20.30
CA TYR A 84 2.25 -0.50 -21.06
C TYR A 84 2.07 -0.66 -22.57
N THR A 85 2.16 -1.87 -23.10
CA THR A 85 2.00 -2.13 -24.53
C THR A 85 0.62 -1.67 -25.02
N SER A 86 -0.45 -2.00 -24.30
CA SER A 86 -1.80 -1.55 -24.61
C SER A 86 -1.96 -0.04 -24.52
N ILE A 87 -1.36 0.58 -23.51
CA ILE A 87 -1.39 2.02 -23.30
C ILE A 87 -0.70 2.77 -24.47
N LEU A 88 0.45 2.25 -24.89
CA LEU A 88 1.17 2.80 -26.06
C LEU A 88 0.36 2.65 -27.35
N GLN A 89 -0.39 1.56 -27.50
CA GLN A 89 -1.29 1.41 -28.65
C GLN A 89 -2.44 2.41 -28.63
N GLU A 90 -3.01 2.71 -27.47
CA GLU A 90 -4.01 3.77 -27.31
C GLU A 90 -3.44 5.14 -27.73
N LEU A 91 -2.22 5.48 -27.28
CA LEU A 91 -1.54 6.70 -27.66
C LEU A 91 -1.26 6.78 -29.18
N CYS A 92 -0.82 5.68 -29.78
CA CYS A 92 -0.61 5.61 -31.22
C CYS A 92 -1.90 5.83 -32.02
N ALA A 93 -3.04 5.36 -31.52
CA ALA A 93 -4.34 5.55 -32.16
C ALA A 93 -4.81 7.04 -32.17
N VAL A 94 -4.39 7.82 -31.17
CA VAL A 94 -4.68 9.26 -31.07
C VAL A 94 -3.74 10.09 -31.95
N GLY A 95 -2.64 9.50 -32.40
CA GLY A 95 -1.59 10.16 -33.18
C GLY A 95 -0.40 10.60 -32.34
N GLU A 96 0.72 10.83 -33.04
CA GLU A 96 1.99 11.18 -32.38
C GLU A 96 1.93 12.56 -31.72
N ARG A 97 2.09 12.59 -30.41
CA ARG A 97 2.18 13.81 -29.61
C ARG A 97 3.28 13.63 -28.56
N PRO A 98 4.03 14.69 -28.22
CA PRO A 98 4.94 14.65 -27.08
C PRO A 98 4.16 14.35 -25.79
N LEU A 99 4.81 13.67 -24.86
CA LEU A 99 4.25 13.46 -23.52
C LEU A 99 4.07 14.80 -22.81
N ALA A 100 2.91 15.02 -22.21
CA ALA A 100 2.62 16.21 -21.44
C ALA A 100 3.34 16.23 -20.08
N ILE A 101 3.57 15.03 -19.53
CA ILE A 101 4.27 14.82 -18.26
C ILE A 101 5.25 13.65 -18.39
N PRO A 102 6.32 13.59 -17.58
CA PRO A 102 7.27 12.48 -17.62
C PRO A 102 6.59 11.13 -17.41
N TRP A 103 6.92 10.15 -18.24
CA TRP A 103 6.42 8.80 -18.11
C TRP A 103 7.59 7.80 -18.09
N ILE A 104 7.59 6.92 -17.07
CA ILE A 104 8.58 5.89 -16.86
C ILE A 104 7.97 4.54 -17.21
N LEU A 105 8.59 3.79 -18.13
CA LEU A 105 8.30 2.38 -18.38
C LEU A 105 9.32 1.51 -17.68
N THR A 106 8.86 0.57 -16.86
CA THR A 106 9.70 -0.42 -16.18
C THR A 106 9.47 -1.82 -16.75
N ASN A 107 10.53 -2.62 -16.85
CA ASN A 107 10.49 -3.96 -17.40
C ASN A 107 10.87 -4.97 -16.32
N CYS A 108 9.92 -5.29 -15.45
CA CYS A 108 10.15 -6.07 -14.24
C CYS A 108 9.18 -7.26 -14.05
N HIS A 109 8.00 -7.25 -14.65
CA HIS A 109 7.03 -8.35 -14.52
C HIS A 109 7.29 -9.46 -15.54
N ASN A 110 7.70 -9.11 -16.75
CA ASN A 110 7.95 -10.03 -17.86
C ASN A 110 9.44 -10.19 -18.20
N THR A 111 10.32 -10.05 -17.21
CA THR A 111 11.77 -10.12 -17.42
C THR A 111 12.29 -11.50 -17.79
N LEU A 112 11.58 -12.58 -17.46
CA LEU A 112 11.93 -13.95 -17.89
C LEU A 112 11.59 -14.18 -19.37
N ALA A 113 12.03 -13.26 -20.23
CA ALA A 113 11.69 -13.21 -21.63
C ALA A 113 12.12 -14.46 -22.42
N ALA A 114 13.17 -15.15 -21.99
CA ALA A 114 13.68 -16.35 -22.67
C ALA A 114 12.88 -17.63 -22.36
N THR A 115 11.88 -17.58 -21.50
CA THR A 115 11.24 -18.79 -20.94
C THR A 115 10.14 -19.37 -21.83
N GLY A 116 9.66 -18.70 -22.84
CA GLY A 116 8.51 -19.21 -23.61
C GLY A 116 8.30 -18.59 -24.98
N GLY A 117 9.28 -17.92 -25.54
CA GLY A 117 9.17 -17.28 -26.85
C GLY A 117 9.69 -15.84 -26.84
N THR A 118 9.40 -15.09 -27.89
CA THR A 118 9.93 -13.73 -28.11
C THR A 118 8.99 -12.62 -27.72
N ILE A 119 7.76 -12.91 -27.27
CA ILE A 119 6.71 -11.91 -27.03
C ILE A 119 7.21 -10.82 -26.07
N ASN A 120 7.77 -11.19 -24.91
CA ASN A 120 8.25 -10.22 -23.93
C ASN A 120 9.40 -9.38 -24.48
N ASN A 121 10.32 -9.99 -25.28
CA ASN A 121 11.39 -9.25 -25.93
C ASN A 121 10.87 -8.27 -26.98
N ASP A 122 9.82 -8.63 -27.72
CA ASP A 122 9.18 -7.77 -28.71
C ASP A 122 8.48 -6.60 -28.02
N ASP A 123 7.77 -6.84 -26.90
CA ASP A 123 7.15 -5.81 -26.07
C ASP A 123 8.19 -4.83 -25.50
N HIS A 124 9.32 -5.33 -24.99
CA HIS A 124 10.43 -4.49 -24.52
C HIS A 124 11.04 -3.64 -25.64
N ALA A 125 11.24 -4.22 -26.82
CA ALA A 125 11.75 -3.51 -27.98
C ALA A 125 10.76 -2.43 -28.46
N TYR A 126 9.48 -2.74 -28.46
CA TYR A 126 8.40 -1.79 -28.78
C TYR A 126 8.36 -0.64 -27.77
N GLY A 127 8.34 -0.94 -26.46
CA GLY A 127 8.38 0.07 -25.39
C GLY A 127 9.58 0.99 -25.48
N LEU A 128 10.78 0.45 -25.72
CA LEU A 128 12.01 1.22 -25.93
C LEU A 128 11.88 2.17 -27.14
N GLY A 129 11.35 1.64 -28.26
CA GLY A 129 11.15 2.42 -29.49
C GLY A 129 10.18 3.57 -29.26
N CYS A 130 9.05 3.31 -28.57
CA CYS A 130 8.07 4.32 -28.22
C CYS A 130 8.65 5.39 -27.28
N MET A 131 9.36 5.01 -26.22
CA MET A 131 9.92 5.99 -25.28
C MET A 131 10.97 6.89 -25.94
N LYS A 132 11.82 6.36 -26.82
CA LYS A 132 12.75 7.17 -27.63
C LYS A 132 12.01 8.19 -28.49
N LYS A 133 10.85 7.84 -29.04
CA LYS A 133 10.05 8.69 -29.90
C LYS A 133 9.24 9.74 -29.13
N LEU A 134 8.67 9.35 -27.99
CA LEU A 134 7.80 10.18 -27.18
C LEU A 134 8.55 11.06 -26.17
N GLY A 135 9.85 10.78 -25.92
CA GLY A 135 10.66 11.49 -24.93
C GLY A 135 10.45 10.98 -23.49
N GLY A 136 9.97 9.76 -23.32
CA GLY A 136 9.81 9.13 -22.01
C GLY A 136 11.09 8.43 -21.51
N ILE A 137 11.00 7.80 -20.34
CA ILE A 137 12.08 7.09 -19.68
C ILE A 137 11.83 5.58 -19.79
N PHE A 138 12.83 4.84 -20.28
CA PHE A 138 12.75 3.38 -20.37
C PHE A 138 13.77 2.75 -19.41
N VAL A 139 13.26 2.00 -18.42
CA VAL A 139 14.07 1.23 -17.48
C VAL A 139 14.23 -0.18 -18.02
N PRO A 140 15.46 -0.62 -18.40
CA PRO A 140 15.67 -1.93 -19.01
C PRO A 140 15.28 -3.09 -18.09
N PRO A 141 14.97 -4.28 -18.65
CA PRO A 141 14.79 -5.50 -17.87
C PRO A 141 16.00 -5.77 -16.98
N TYR A 142 15.78 -6.43 -15.84
CA TYR A 142 16.79 -6.79 -14.84
C TYR A 142 17.42 -5.62 -14.08
N THR A 143 16.89 -4.40 -14.22
CA THR A 143 17.39 -3.22 -13.50
C THR A 143 16.79 -3.12 -12.11
N ALA A 144 15.46 -3.08 -12.01
CA ALA A 144 14.75 -2.97 -10.74
C ALA A 144 13.27 -3.36 -10.86
N VAL A 145 12.64 -3.68 -9.74
CA VAL A 145 11.18 -3.74 -9.62
C VAL A 145 10.61 -2.33 -9.69
N ILE A 146 9.46 -2.15 -10.37
CA ILE A 146 8.83 -0.84 -10.61
C ILE A 146 8.78 0.04 -9.34
N HIS A 147 8.20 -0.46 -8.25
CA HIS A 147 8.00 0.37 -7.08
C HIS A 147 9.31 0.70 -6.36
N GLN A 148 10.29 -0.19 -6.38
CA GLN A 148 11.60 0.11 -5.83
C GLN A 148 12.33 1.17 -6.66
N TYR A 149 12.28 1.06 -8.00
CA TYR A 149 12.82 2.09 -8.89
C TYR A 149 12.19 3.46 -8.62
N MET A 150 10.85 3.51 -8.51
CA MET A 150 10.15 4.76 -8.26
C MET A 150 10.48 5.36 -6.89
N ARG A 151 10.61 4.55 -5.87
CA ARG A 151 11.03 4.99 -4.53
C ARG A 151 12.43 5.61 -4.57
N GLU A 152 13.38 4.90 -5.18
CA GLU A 152 14.77 5.34 -5.22
C GLU A 152 15.04 6.51 -6.18
N CYS A 153 14.29 6.62 -7.28
CA CYS A 153 14.60 7.57 -8.35
C CYS A 153 13.57 8.71 -8.53
N ALA A 154 12.34 8.58 -8.05
CA ALA A 154 11.26 9.49 -8.41
C ALA A 154 10.43 10.03 -7.23
N ALA A 155 10.07 9.21 -6.26
CA ALA A 155 9.23 9.62 -5.13
C ALA A 155 9.91 10.69 -4.26
N GLY A 156 9.12 11.59 -3.66
CA GLY A 156 9.59 12.66 -2.79
C GLY A 156 8.41 13.44 -2.20
N GLY A 157 8.69 14.33 -1.26
CA GLY A 157 7.66 15.08 -0.54
C GLY A 157 6.74 15.88 -1.45
N GLY A 158 5.45 15.88 -1.14
CA GLY A 158 4.44 16.69 -1.81
C GLY A 158 4.07 16.31 -3.24
N ARG A 159 4.65 15.24 -3.80
CA ARG A 159 4.42 14.81 -5.19
C ARG A 159 3.18 13.96 -5.35
N MET A 160 2.65 13.92 -6.59
CA MET A 160 1.62 12.98 -7.04
C MET A 160 2.11 12.16 -8.22
N ILE A 161 2.00 10.83 -8.12
CA ILE A 161 2.41 9.88 -9.17
C ILE A 161 1.23 8.98 -9.51
N LEU A 162 0.91 8.88 -10.82
CA LEU A 162 -0.07 7.93 -11.31
C LEU A 162 0.64 6.73 -11.93
N GLY A 163 0.25 5.54 -11.53
CA GLY A 163 0.78 4.30 -12.09
C GLY A 163 -0.29 3.39 -12.66
N SER A 164 0.05 2.60 -13.68
CA SER A 164 -0.83 1.55 -14.19
C SER A 164 -0.71 0.24 -13.40
N ASP A 165 -0.07 0.29 -12.24
CA ASP A 165 -0.01 -0.81 -11.27
C ASP A 165 -0.79 -0.44 -10.01
N SER A 166 -1.61 -1.36 -9.51
CA SER A 166 -2.46 -1.15 -8.34
C SER A 166 -1.67 -0.86 -7.05
N HIS A 167 -0.41 -1.32 -6.97
CA HIS A 167 0.49 -1.10 -5.84
C HIS A 167 1.31 0.20 -5.96
N THR A 168 0.89 1.14 -6.78
CA THR A 168 1.50 2.48 -6.86
C THR A 168 1.24 3.22 -5.54
N ARG A 169 2.11 3.01 -4.57
CA ARG A 169 2.06 3.54 -3.19
C ARG A 169 3.45 4.00 -2.78
N TYR A 170 3.59 5.30 -2.52
CA TYR A 170 4.85 5.94 -2.14
C TYR A 170 4.66 6.93 -0.99
N GLY A 171 3.56 6.78 -0.26
CA GLY A 171 3.13 7.69 0.80
C GLY A 171 4.15 7.83 1.92
N CYS A 172 4.86 6.76 2.27
CA CYS A 172 5.91 6.79 3.29
C CYS A 172 7.13 7.64 2.91
N LEU A 173 7.28 8.03 1.63
CA LEU A 173 8.27 8.99 1.13
C LEU A 173 7.65 10.38 0.88
N GLY A 174 6.41 10.59 1.27
CA GLY A 174 5.70 11.86 1.08
C GLY A 174 5.07 12.04 -0.30
N THR A 175 4.99 11.00 -1.13
CA THR A 175 4.37 11.04 -2.46
C THR A 175 3.02 10.35 -2.47
N MET A 176 1.97 11.04 -2.88
CA MET A 176 0.66 10.45 -3.10
C MET A 176 0.65 9.64 -4.39
N GLY A 177 0.79 8.31 -4.28
CA GLY A 177 0.73 7.38 -5.40
C GLY A 177 -0.68 6.86 -5.62
N ILE A 178 -1.18 6.91 -6.85
CA ILE A 178 -2.49 6.37 -7.23
C ILE A 178 -2.30 5.33 -8.33
N GLY A 179 -2.93 4.17 -8.17
CA GLY A 179 -2.95 3.11 -9.18
C GLY A 179 -4.24 3.17 -10.00
N GLU A 180 -4.12 3.21 -11.34
CA GLU A 180 -5.26 3.33 -12.25
C GLU A 180 -5.09 2.46 -13.50
N GLY A 181 -6.17 2.35 -14.28
CA GLY A 181 -6.15 1.63 -15.55
C GLY A 181 -5.37 2.33 -16.65
N GLY A 182 -5.00 1.57 -17.69
CA GLY A 182 -4.16 2.06 -18.79
C GLY A 182 -4.73 3.25 -19.53
N THR A 183 -6.03 3.30 -19.76
CA THR A 183 -6.70 4.41 -20.44
C THR A 183 -6.51 5.74 -19.69
N GLU A 184 -6.52 5.72 -18.35
CA GLU A 184 -6.27 6.94 -17.58
C GLU A 184 -4.80 7.40 -17.71
N ILE A 185 -3.85 6.46 -17.70
CA ILE A 185 -2.44 6.78 -17.99
C ILE A 185 -2.30 7.47 -19.37
N ALA A 186 -2.96 6.92 -20.41
CA ALA A 186 -2.93 7.51 -21.74
C ALA A 186 -3.50 8.95 -21.75
N ARG A 187 -4.63 9.17 -21.06
CA ARG A 187 -5.22 10.51 -20.91
C ARG A 187 -4.27 11.49 -20.24
N GLN A 188 -3.64 11.08 -19.14
CA GLN A 188 -2.68 11.92 -18.42
C GLN A 188 -1.42 12.20 -19.27
N ALA A 189 -0.92 11.20 -19.99
CA ALA A 189 0.20 11.38 -20.93
C ALA A 189 -0.09 12.41 -22.01
N LEU A 190 -1.36 12.61 -22.37
CA LEU A 190 -1.83 13.63 -23.33
C LEU A 190 -2.19 14.97 -22.66
N GLY A 191 -2.02 15.11 -21.36
CA GLY A 191 -2.24 16.35 -20.62
C GLY A 191 -3.69 16.58 -20.15
N SER A 192 -4.53 15.54 -20.10
CA SER A 192 -5.85 15.62 -19.45
C SER A 192 -5.71 15.77 -17.94
N THR A 193 -6.81 16.09 -17.25
CA THR A 193 -6.92 16.07 -15.80
C THR A 193 -7.50 14.74 -15.33
N TYR A 194 -7.18 14.36 -14.09
CA TYR A 194 -7.81 13.27 -13.37
C TYR A 194 -8.95 13.84 -12.54
N ASP A 195 -10.17 13.59 -13.01
CA ASP A 195 -11.37 14.25 -12.51
C ASP A 195 -12.04 13.37 -11.46
N ILE A 196 -11.99 13.77 -10.19
CA ILE A 196 -12.59 13.06 -9.08
C ILE A 196 -13.30 13.99 -8.09
N ARG A 197 -14.28 13.46 -7.36
CA ARG A 197 -14.73 14.13 -6.14
C ARG A 197 -13.66 14.00 -5.07
N ARG A 198 -13.47 15.04 -4.26
CA ARG A 198 -12.50 14.99 -3.16
C ARG A 198 -12.74 13.75 -2.30
N PRO A 199 -11.75 12.86 -2.17
CA PRO A 199 -11.87 11.65 -1.38
C PRO A 199 -11.88 11.97 0.12
N PRO A 200 -12.63 11.24 0.94
CA PRO A 200 -12.51 11.30 2.39
C PRO A 200 -11.11 10.87 2.84
N VAL A 201 -10.67 11.39 3.98
CA VAL A 201 -9.36 11.09 4.59
C VAL A 201 -9.54 10.35 5.90
N ILE A 202 -8.90 9.19 6.04
CA ILE A 202 -8.89 8.38 7.26
C ILE A 202 -7.55 8.51 7.93
N ALA A 203 -7.52 8.91 9.20
CA ALA A 203 -6.29 8.83 9.99
C ALA A 203 -5.96 7.37 10.33
N VAL A 204 -4.71 6.97 10.10
CA VAL A 204 -4.14 5.72 10.61
C VAL A 204 -3.08 6.09 11.65
N LYS A 205 -3.46 6.02 12.93
CA LYS A 205 -2.57 6.34 14.04
C LYS A 205 -1.75 5.12 14.41
N LEU A 206 -0.44 5.21 14.23
CA LEU A 206 0.51 4.20 14.72
C LEU A 206 1.06 4.62 16.09
N SER A 207 1.08 3.69 17.03
CA SER A 207 1.69 3.88 18.36
C SER A 207 2.57 2.69 18.71
N GLY A 208 3.48 2.87 19.69
CA GLY A 208 4.39 1.84 20.15
C GLY A 208 5.46 1.46 19.13
N ALA A 209 6.04 0.28 19.29
CA ALA A 209 7.09 -0.26 18.42
C ALA A 209 6.86 -1.75 18.14
N PRO A 210 7.25 -2.24 16.95
CA PRO A 210 7.11 -3.67 16.62
C PRO A 210 7.89 -4.55 17.59
N VAL A 211 7.29 -5.68 17.97
CA VAL A 211 7.96 -6.68 18.79
C VAL A 211 8.79 -7.63 17.91
N PRO A 212 9.84 -8.30 18.46
CA PRO A 212 10.61 -9.27 17.70
C PRO A 212 9.73 -10.36 17.07
N GLY A 213 9.97 -10.65 15.79
CA GLY A 213 9.21 -11.64 15.02
C GLY A 213 7.97 -11.10 14.32
N VAL A 214 7.69 -9.81 14.47
CA VAL A 214 6.62 -9.11 13.74
C VAL A 214 7.24 -8.25 12.64
N GLY A 215 6.85 -8.49 11.41
CA GLY A 215 7.30 -7.74 10.23
C GLY A 215 6.24 -6.79 9.68
N PRO A 216 6.58 -6.01 8.65
CA PRO A 216 5.65 -5.06 8.04
C PRO A 216 4.40 -5.74 7.46
N MET A 217 4.54 -7.00 6.99
CA MET A 217 3.42 -7.76 6.44
C MET A 217 2.39 -8.11 7.51
N ASP A 218 2.80 -8.36 8.76
CA ASP A 218 1.87 -8.67 9.86
C ASP A 218 0.97 -7.47 10.17
N VAL A 219 1.55 -6.25 10.19
CA VAL A 219 0.80 -5.00 10.36
C VAL A 219 -0.14 -4.77 9.18
N ALA A 220 0.34 -4.95 7.95
CA ALA A 220 -0.46 -4.78 6.74
C ALA A 220 -1.64 -5.76 6.69
N LEU A 221 -1.41 -7.04 6.96
CA LEU A 221 -2.47 -8.07 6.99
C LEU A 221 -3.50 -7.78 8.07
N THR A 222 -3.07 -7.33 9.26
CA THR A 222 -3.99 -6.94 10.34
C THR A 222 -4.88 -5.77 9.88
N LEU A 223 -4.32 -4.75 9.25
CA LEU A 223 -5.07 -3.63 8.69
C LEU A 223 -6.07 -4.12 7.62
N ILE A 224 -5.61 -4.88 6.63
CA ILE A 224 -6.44 -5.38 5.53
C ILE A 224 -7.60 -6.21 6.07
N GLY A 225 -7.34 -7.16 6.96
CA GLY A 225 -8.37 -8.00 7.57
C GLY A 225 -9.43 -7.21 8.34
N ALA A 226 -9.03 -6.11 9.00
CA ALA A 226 -9.95 -5.28 9.75
C ALA A 226 -10.88 -4.43 8.88
N VAL A 227 -10.41 -3.96 7.71
CA VAL A 227 -11.11 -2.91 6.95
C VAL A 227 -11.73 -3.37 5.64
N PHE A 228 -11.26 -4.47 5.04
CA PHE A 228 -11.64 -4.84 3.68
C PHE A 228 -13.11 -5.20 3.57
N ASP A 229 -13.60 -6.15 4.36
CA ASP A 229 -14.99 -6.65 4.25
C ASP A 229 -16.03 -5.57 4.59
N CYS A 230 -15.69 -4.65 5.47
CA CYS A 230 -16.59 -3.55 5.81
C CYS A 230 -16.45 -2.33 4.88
N GLY A 231 -15.50 -2.36 3.94
CA GLY A 231 -15.27 -1.29 2.97
C GLY A 231 -14.85 0.04 3.60
N PHE A 232 -14.29 0.04 4.80
CA PHE A 232 -14.03 1.26 5.56
C PHE A 232 -13.06 2.20 4.87
N CYS A 233 -12.05 1.66 4.18
CA CYS A 233 -11.03 2.43 3.46
C CYS A 233 -11.33 2.63 1.97
N LYS A 234 -12.39 2.03 1.44
CA LYS A 234 -12.65 2.02 -0.01
C LYS A 234 -12.77 3.43 -0.58
N ASN A 235 -11.95 3.71 -1.61
CA ASN A 235 -11.87 4.99 -2.33
C ASN A 235 -11.55 6.20 -1.41
N LYS A 236 -10.86 5.97 -0.30
CA LYS A 236 -10.43 7.01 0.64
C LYS A 236 -8.91 7.11 0.65
N ILE A 237 -8.39 8.22 1.16
CA ILE A 237 -6.95 8.38 1.40
C ILE A 237 -6.65 7.99 2.84
N LEU A 238 -5.63 7.16 3.04
CA LEU A 238 -5.11 6.83 4.35
C LEU A 238 -3.99 7.80 4.70
N GLU A 239 -4.14 8.55 5.77
CA GLU A 239 -3.12 9.46 6.28
C GLU A 239 -2.51 8.88 7.55
N VAL A 240 -1.27 8.39 7.44
CA VAL A 240 -0.58 7.71 8.53
C VAL A 240 0.15 8.72 9.41
N VAL A 241 -0.23 8.71 10.68
CA VAL A 241 0.23 9.64 11.71
C VAL A 241 0.58 8.91 13.01
N GLY A 242 1.18 9.59 13.94
CA GLY A 242 1.49 9.04 15.28
C GLY A 242 2.97 8.81 15.52
N ASP A 243 3.31 8.68 16.79
CA ASP A 243 4.68 8.54 17.30
C ASP A 243 5.32 7.17 16.99
N GLY A 244 4.50 6.15 16.73
CA GLY A 244 4.96 4.83 16.32
C GLY A 244 5.75 4.85 15.01
N ILE A 245 5.54 5.84 14.12
CA ILE A 245 6.26 5.98 12.85
C ILE A 245 7.77 6.04 13.07
N ALA A 246 8.23 6.77 14.08
CA ALA A 246 9.65 6.95 14.39
C ALA A 246 10.37 5.65 14.78
N ASN A 247 9.63 4.61 15.14
CA ASN A 247 10.15 3.30 15.51
C ASN A 247 10.28 2.33 14.32
N LEU A 248 9.97 2.78 13.10
CA LEU A 248 9.96 1.97 11.88
C LEU A 248 11.11 2.38 10.94
N SER A 249 11.87 1.40 10.44
CA SER A 249 12.80 1.63 9.33
C SER A 249 12.03 2.04 8.06
N MET A 250 12.74 2.62 7.08
CA MET A 250 12.09 2.98 5.81
C MET A 250 11.52 1.76 5.09
N GLU A 251 12.24 0.63 5.08
CA GLU A 251 11.75 -0.58 4.43
C GLU A 251 10.52 -1.17 5.14
N TYR A 252 10.46 -1.03 6.48
CA TYR A 252 9.27 -1.42 7.23
C TYR A 252 8.05 -0.57 6.84
N ARG A 253 8.23 0.76 6.75
CA ARG A 253 7.17 1.68 6.30
C ARG A 253 6.73 1.36 4.87
N MET A 254 7.68 1.11 3.94
CA MET A 254 7.42 0.74 2.56
C MET A 254 6.61 -0.56 2.45
N GLY A 255 6.93 -1.54 3.30
CA GLY A 255 6.22 -2.81 3.33
C GLY A 255 4.77 -2.68 3.77
N ILE A 256 4.46 -1.81 4.73
CA ILE A 256 3.08 -1.50 5.12
C ILE A 256 2.39 -0.69 4.01
N ASP A 257 3.05 0.38 3.55
CA ASP A 257 2.48 1.36 2.63
C ASP A 257 2.02 0.73 1.31
N VAL A 258 2.84 -0.13 0.71
CA VAL A 258 2.52 -0.80 -0.56
C VAL A 258 1.29 -1.69 -0.44
N MET A 259 1.07 -2.29 0.70
CA MET A 259 -0.07 -3.19 0.96
C MET A 259 -1.37 -2.45 1.28
N THR A 260 -1.35 -1.13 1.45
CA THR A 260 -2.59 -0.35 1.63
C THR A 260 -3.53 -0.44 0.43
N THR A 261 -3.02 -0.81 -0.74
CA THR A 261 -3.86 -1.07 -1.91
C THR A 261 -4.89 -2.19 -1.67
N GLU A 262 -4.52 -3.21 -0.91
CA GLU A 262 -5.39 -4.35 -0.59
C GLU A 262 -6.53 -3.98 0.38
N THR A 263 -6.53 -2.77 0.92
CA THR A 263 -7.66 -2.20 1.68
C THR A 263 -8.71 -1.55 0.78
N ALA A 264 -8.50 -1.53 -0.54
CA ALA A 264 -9.24 -0.77 -1.54
C ALA A 264 -9.17 0.76 -1.34
N ALA A 265 -8.18 1.28 -0.60
CA ALA A 265 -7.94 2.71 -0.48
C ALA A 265 -7.47 3.30 -1.83
N LEU A 266 -7.83 4.56 -2.07
CA LEU A 266 -7.38 5.30 -3.27
C LEU A 266 -5.88 5.54 -3.21
N SER A 267 -5.38 5.98 -2.06
CA SER A 267 -3.97 6.27 -1.83
C SER A 267 -3.63 6.22 -0.34
N SER A 268 -2.35 6.38 -0.03
CA SER A 268 -1.83 6.59 1.31
C SER A 268 -0.80 7.72 1.31
N ILE A 269 -0.69 8.41 2.44
CA ILE A 269 0.32 9.44 2.69
C ILE A 269 0.74 9.36 4.15
N TRP A 270 2.01 9.58 4.46
CA TRP A 270 2.58 9.43 5.79
C TRP A 270 3.23 10.73 6.25
N MET A 271 3.25 10.94 7.56
CA MET A 271 4.17 11.91 8.13
C MET A 271 5.61 11.53 7.77
N THR A 272 6.40 12.51 7.35
CA THR A 272 7.82 12.32 7.04
C THR A 272 8.69 12.84 8.18
N ASP A 273 9.82 12.19 8.39
CA ASP A 273 10.77 12.51 9.45
C ASP A 273 12.22 12.40 8.96
N GLU A 274 13.18 12.49 9.89
CA GLU A 274 14.60 12.40 9.56
C GLU A 274 14.99 11.06 8.92
N THR A 275 14.31 9.95 9.27
CA THR A 275 14.53 8.65 8.64
C THR A 275 14.26 8.69 7.12
N VAL A 276 13.21 9.41 6.69
CA VAL A 276 12.92 9.64 5.27
C VAL A 276 14.02 10.47 4.62
N ARG A 277 14.47 11.53 5.28
CA ARG A 277 15.53 12.41 4.79
C ARG A 277 16.84 11.66 4.61
N GLU A 278 17.26 10.89 5.62
CA GLU A 278 18.46 10.06 5.56
C GLU A 278 18.40 9.05 4.43
N TRP A 279 17.24 8.37 4.27
CA TRP A 279 17.05 7.41 3.19
C TRP A 279 17.17 8.08 1.80
N LEU A 280 16.53 9.22 1.58
CA LEU A 280 16.66 9.98 0.34
C LEU A 280 18.10 10.46 0.11
N THR A 281 18.81 10.86 1.17
CA THR A 281 20.22 11.29 1.11
C THR A 281 21.12 10.15 0.65
N ILE A 282 20.93 8.93 1.16
CA ILE A 282 21.68 7.73 0.74
C ILE A 282 21.51 7.48 -0.77
N HIS A 283 20.33 7.80 -1.31
CA HIS A 283 20.04 7.68 -2.75
C HIS A 283 20.41 8.93 -3.58
N GLY A 284 21.13 9.89 -2.98
CA GLY A 284 21.57 11.12 -3.66
C GLY A 284 20.41 12.09 -3.98
N ARG A 285 19.31 12.05 -3.19
CA ARG A 285 18.07 12.77 -3.44
C ARG A 285 17.56 13.53 -2.21
N GLU A 286 18.47 14.07 -1.42
CA GLU A 286 18.09 14.88 -0.23
C GLU A 286 17.18 16.05 -0.58
N ASP A 287 17.32 16.61 -1.78
CA ASP A 287 16.49 17.69 -2.33
C ASP A 287 15.03 17.29 -2.55
N ALA A 288 14.73 16.00 -2.61
CA ALA A 288 13.37 15.47 -2.70
C ALA A 288 12.68 15.33 -1.33
N TYR A 289 13.39 15.60 -0.22
CA TYR A 289 12.79 15.58 1.10
C TYR A 289 11.93 16.81 1.36
N GLU A 290 10.73 16.58 1.85
CA GLU A 290 9.86 17.60 2.42
C GLU A 290 9.32 17.09 3.76
N LYS A 291 9.29 17.94 4.77
CA LYS A 291 8.64 17.62 6.04
C LYS A 291 7.13 17.72 5.85
N LEU A 292 6.47 16.58 5.86
CA LEU A 292 5.01 16.47 5.80
C LEU A 292 4.47 16.09 7.17
N GLU A 293 3.57 16.91 7.67
CA GLU A 293 2.78 16.68 8.88
C GLU A 293 1.49 17.50 8.80
N PRO A 294 0.43 17.12 9.53
CA PRO A 294 -0.75 17.98 9.67
C PRO A 294 -0.37 19.34 10.22
N THR A 295 -0.88 20.45 9.64
CA THR A 295 -0.45 21.82 9.94
C THR A 295 -1.22 22.48 11.08
N GLY A 296 -1.76 21.71 12.02
CA GLY A 296 -2.56 22.19 13.14
C GLY A 296 -3.57 21.13 13.54
N ASP A 297 -4.74 21.57 13.98
CA ASP A 297 -5.85 20.68 14.25
C ASP A 297 -6.41 20.18 12.91
N ALA A 298 -6.37 18.87 12.66
CA ALA A 298 -6.69 18.27 11.37
C ALA A 298 -7.91 17.33 11.46
N LEU A 299 -8.91 17.55 10.60
CA LEU A 299 -10.13 16.74 10.55
C LEU A 299 -9.97 15.52 9.65
N TYR A 300 -10.35 14.37 10.18
CA TYR A 300 -10.41 13.09 9.47
C TYR A 300 -11.85 12.52 9.48
N ASP A 301 -12.23 11.87 8.39
CA ASP A 301 -13.54 11.24 8.23
C ASP A 301 -13.68 9.90 8.95
N GLY A 302 -12.64 9.48 9.67
CA GLY A 302 -12.57 8.30 10.52
C GLY A 302 -11.16 8.09 11.06
N LEU A 303 -11.01 7.16 12.00
CA LEU A 303 -9.74 6.87 12.67
C LEU A 303 -9.51 5.37 12.78
N ILE A 304 -8.32 4.93 12.43
CA ILE A 304 -7.80 3.60 12.68
C ILE A 304 -6.65 3.75 13.68
N GLU A 305 -6.73 3.12 14.83
CA GLU A 305 -5.62 3.07 15.79
C GLU A 305 -4.97 1.69 15.73
N ILE A 306 -3.65 1.67 15.58
CA ILE A 306 -2.82 0.47 15.52
C ILE A 306 -1.73 0.59 16.59
N ASP A 307 -1.72 -0.35 17.52
CA ASP A 307 -0.65 -0.48 18.51
C ASP A 307 0.37 -1.53 18.02
N LEU A 308 1.52 -1.04 17.55
CA LEU A 308 2.60 -1.89 17.04
C LEU A 308 3.15 -2.84 18.10
N SER A 309 3.05 -2.49 19.39
CA SER A 309 3.55 -3.29 20.51
C SER A 309 2.67 -4.51 20.81
N SER A 310 1.42 -4.48 20.35
CA SER A 310 0.46 -5.57 20.56
C SER A 310 0.34 -6.50 19.34
N MET A 311 1.07 -6.22 18.25
CA MET A 311 1.05 -7.03 17.04
C MET A 311 1.63 -8.42 17.27
N GLU A 312 1.10 -9.38 16.53
CA GLU A 312 1.60 -10.76 16.50
C GLU A 312 1.76 -11.26 15.06
N PRO A 313 2.54 -12.34 14.84
CA PRO A 313 2.71 -12.90 13.51
C PRO A 313 1.37 -13.38 12.91
N MET A 314 1.10 -12.92 11.70
CA MET A 314 -0.14 -13.13 10.96
C MET A 314 0.08 -13.99 9.72
N ILE A 315 -0.98 -14.59 9.22
CA ILE A 315 -0.97 -15.30 7.95
C ILE A 315 -2.30 -15.06 7.21
N ALA A 316 -2.23 -14.78 5.93
CA ALA A 316 -3.41 -14.79 5.07
C ALA A 316 -3.54 -16.16 4.39
N LEU A 317 -4.74 -16.73 4.43
CA LEU A 317 -5.09 -17.95 3.70
C LEU A 317 -5.73 -17.59 2.36
N PRO A 318 -5.72 -18.49 1.36
CA PRO A 318 -6.33 -18.20 0.07
C PRO A 318 -7.79 -17.72 0.24
N PHE A 319 -8.26 -16.80 -0.63
CA PHE A 319 -7.61 -16.26 -1.84
C PHE A 319 -7.24 -14.77 -1.72
N HIS A 320 -7.78 -14.06 -0.75
CA HIS A 320 -7.56 -12.62 -0.59
C HIS A 320 -6.77 -12.34 0.69
N PRO A 321 -5.89 -11.32 0.73
CA PRO A 321 -5.15 -10.94 1.94
C PRO A 321 -6.02 -10.59 3.15
N SER A 322 -7.31 -10.32 2.98
CA SER A 322 -8.24 -10.10 4.10
C SER A 322 -8.64 -11.38 4.84
N ASN A 323 -8.38 -12.56 4.25
CA ASN A 323 -8.60 -13.85 4.92
C ASN A 323 -7.44 -14.15 5.88
N VAL A 324 -7.30 -13.30 6.90
CA VAL A 324 -6.15 -13.26 7.80
C VAL A 324 -6.43 -13.90 9.15
N TYR A 325 -5.42 -14.54 9.71
CA TYR A 325 -5.45 -15.23 11.00
C TYR A 325 -4.14 -15.02 11.76
N SER A 326 -4.22 -15.00 13.09
CA SER A 326 -3.03 -15.12 13.92
C SER A 326 -2.44 -16.53 13.80
N ILE A 327 -1.13 -16.61 13.55
CA ILE A 327 -0.42 -17.91 13.51
C ILE A 327 -0.54 -18.61 14.86
N ARG A 328 -0.52 -17.86 15.97
CA ARG A 328 -0.69 -18.39 17.31
C ARG A 328 -2.05 -19.06 17.49
N GLU A 329 -3.12 -18.42 17.02
CA GLU A 329 -4.48 -18.99 17.12
C GLU A 329 -4.62 -20.26 16.28
N LEU A 330 -4.12 -20.26 15.05
CA LEU A 330 -4.15 -21.44 14.19
C LEU A 330 -3.38 -22.63 14.80
N CYS A 331 -2.31 -22.35 15.56
CA CYS A 331 -1.50 -23.39 16.19
C CYS A 331 -2.05 -23.87 17.54
N ARG A 332 -2.97 -23.14 18.16
CA ARG A 332 -3.47 -23.43 19.52
C ARG A 332 -4.37 -24.65 19.57
N ASP A 333 -5.29 -24.77 18.63
CA ASP A 333 -6.30 -25.81 18.63
C ASP A 333 -6.43 -26.46 17.25
N ARG A 334 -6.32 -27.80 17.23
CA ARG A 334 -6.46 -28.59 16.01
C ARG A 334 -7.87 -28.49 15.40
N ALA A 335 -8.91 -28.50 16.20
CA ALA A 335 -10.27 -28.43 15.71
C ALA A 335 -10.55 -27.05 15.09
N TYR A 336 -10.00 -25.99 15.66
CA TYR A 336 -10.05 -24.66 15.09
C TYR A 336 -9.33 -24.59 13.74
N LEU A 337 -8.09 -25.09 13.66
CA LEU A 337 -7.33 -25.15 12.40
C LEU A 337 -8.08 -25.95 11.32
N ASP A 338 -8.63 -27.12 11.66
CA ASP A 338 -9.40 -27.94 10.72
C ASP A 338 -10.64 -27.18 10.19
N GLY A 339 -11.38 -26.49 11.07
CA GLY A 339 -12.55 -25.71 10.69
C GLY A 339 -12.21 -24.53 9.77
N VAL A 340 -11.12 -23.81 10.06
CA VAL A 340 -10.63 -22.72 9.22
C VAL A 340 -10.24 -23.23 7.82
N LEU A 341 -9.45 -24.31 7.75
CA LEU A 341 -9.02 -24.87 6.48
C LEU A 341 -10.19 -25.46 5.66
N GLU A 342 -11.18 -26.06 6.33
CA GLU A 342 -12.41 -26.53 5.68
C GLU A 342 -13.20 -25.37 5.05
N SER A 343 -13.28 -24.23 5.75
CA SER A 343 -13.93 -23.03 5.22
C SER A 343 -13.22 -22.52 3.98
N VAL A 344 -11.88 -22.49 3.97
CA VAL A 344 -11.07 -22.08 2.82
C VAL A 344 -11.26 -23.02 1.64
N GLU A 345 -11.24 -24.35 1.88
CA GLU A 345 -11.48 -25.36 0.84
C GLU A 345 -12.87 -25.20 0.22
N LYS A 346 -13.88 -24.95 1.04
CA LYS A 346 -15.26 -24.75 0.60
C LYS A 346 -15.41 -23.45 -0.21
N ASP A 347 -14.79 -22.35 0.23
CA ASP A 347 -14.81 -21.09 -0.51
C ASP A 347 -14.13 -21.24 -1.88
N ALA A 348 -12.99 -21.94 -1.95
CA ALA A 348 -12.34 -22.26 -3.20
C ALA A 348 -13.25 -23.00 -4.18
N TYR A 349 -13.94 -24.02 -3.70
CA TYR A 349 -14.88 -24.77 -4.52
C TYR A 349 -16.03 -23.91 -5.02
N MET A 350 -16.61 -23.10 -4.15
CA MET A 350 -17.74 -22.21 -4.49
C MET A 350 -17.36 -21.15 -5.53
N ARG A 351 -16.14 -20.63 -5.47
CA ARG A 351 -15.67 -19.57 -6.39
C ARG A 351 -15.18 -20.09 -7.73
N SER A 352 -14.54 -21.23 -7.76
CA SER A 352 -13.82 -21.70 -8.95
C SER A 352 -14.18 -23.10 -9.42
N GLY A 353 -14.95 -23.85 -8.65
CA GLY A 353 -15.19 -25.27 -8.87
C GLY A 353 -13.96 -26.16 -8.61
N LEU A 354 -12.85 -25.60 -8.15
CA LEU A 354 -11.63 -26.34 -7.85
C LEU A 354 -11.76 -27.11 -6.54
N THR A 355 -11.40 -28.38 -6.58
CA THR A 355 -11.30 -29.21 -5.39
C THR A 355 -9.84 -29.40 -5.03
N TYR A 356 -9.45 -28.95 -3.85
CA TYR A 356 -8.15 -29.24 -3.26
C TYR A 356 -8.30 -29.38 -1.74
N THR A 357 -7.33 -30.00 -1.07
CA THR A 357 -7.37 -30.19 0.36
C THR A 357 -6.14 -29.57 1.02
N LEU A 358 -6.36 -28.66 1.95
CA LEU A 358 -5.34 -28.11 2.81
C LEU A 358 -5.19 -28.95 4.08
N ARG A 359 -6.27 -29.56 4.55
CA ARG A 359 -6.30 -30.40 5.77
C ARG A 359 -5.36 -31.60 5.67
N ASP A 360 -5.14 -32.14 4.49
CA ASP A 360 -4.16 -33.22 4.23
C ASP A 360 -2.71 -32.80 4.49
N LYS A 361 -2.45 -31.49 4.54
CA LYS A 361 -1.12 -30.93 4.84
C LYS A 361 -0.85 -30.83 6.34
N ILE A 362 -1.81 -31.17 7.18
CA ILE A 362 -1.60 -31.10 8.63
C ILE A 362 -0.83 -32.35 9.10
N LYS A 363 0.36 -32.11 9.66
CA LYS A 363 1.20 -33.13 10.28
C LYS A 363 1.58 -32.68 11.69
N ASN A 364 1.53 -33.59 12.65
CA ASN A 364 1.88 -33.29 14.05
C ASN A 364 1.14 -32.05 14.61
N LYS A 365 -0.15 -31.92 14.29
CA LYS A 365 -1.02 -30.79 14.69
C LYS A 365 -0.63 -29.42 14.09
N ARG A 366 0.21 -29.37 13.08
CA ARG A 366 0.64 -28.14 12.39
C ARG A 366 0.39 -28.23 10.89
N LEU A 367 0.02 -27.12 10.29
CA LEU A 367 -0.02 -27.00 8.83
C LEU A 367 1.42 -27.00 8.30
N MET A 368 1.72 -27.92 7.41
CA MET A 368 3.04 -28.04 6.79
C MET A 368 3.17 -27.07 5.61
N VAL A 369 4.20 -26.25 5.67
CA VAL A 369 4.64 -25.40 4.55
C VAL A 369 5.80 -26.13 3.86
N GLN A 370 5.64 -26.44 2.59
CA GLN A 370 6.62 -27.20 1.80
C GLN A 370 7.58 -26.27 1.07
N GLN A 371 7.14 -25.06 0.74
CA GLN A 371 7.92 -24.06 0.02
C GLN A 371 7.54 -22.67 0.53
N ALA A 372 8.52 -21.82 0.73
CA ALA A 372 8.34 -20.40 1.03
C ALA A 372 9.10 -19.58 0.00
N SER A 373 8.55 -18.44 -0.38
CA SER A 373 9.19 -17.48 -1.27
C SER A 373 9.11 -16.09 -0.65
N ILE A 374 10.25 -15.41 -0.63
CA ILE A 374 10.34 -14.03 -0.18
C ILE A 374 10.77 -13.21 -1.39
N ALA A 375 9.82 -12.44 -1.93
CA ALA A 375 10.01 -11.80 -3.23
C ALA A 375 9.13 -10.55 -3.37
N GLY A 376 9.35 -9.82 -4.47
CA GLY A 376 8.56 -8.68 -4.89
C GLY A 376 8.84 -7.40 -4.10
N CYS A 377 8.12 -6.34 -4.46
CA CYS A 377 8.29 -5.00 -3.89
C CYS A 377 7.81 -4.85 -2.45
N ALA A 378 6.96 -5.77 -1.96
CA ALA A 378 6.47 -5.79 -0.58
C ALA A 378 7.29 -6.71 0.32
N GLY A 379 7.79 -7.84 -0.20
CA GLY A 379 8.47 -8.86 0.59
C GLY A 379 9.98 -8.96 0.36
N GLY A 380 10.47 -8.66 -0.86
CA GLY A 380 11.86 -8.82 -1.26
C GLY A 380 12.76 -7.61 -1.00
N THR A 381 12.46 -6.81 0.03
CA THR A 381 13.31 -5.69 0.46
C THR A 381 14.56 -6.20 1.17
N PHE A 382 15.59 -5.35 1.28
CA PHE A 382 16.87 -5.72 1.88
C PHE A 382 16.71 -6.20 3.32
N ASP A 383 15.98 -5.46 4.17
CA ASP A 383 15.76 -5.81 5.58
C ASP A 383 15.08 -7.17 5.72
N ASN A 384 14.09 -7.47 4.88
CA ASN A 384 13.39 -8.76 4.91
C ASN A 384 14.29 -9.91 4.50
N ILE A 385 15.11 -9.73 3.45
CA ILE A 385 16.06 -10.77 2.99
C ILE A 385 17.15 -10.99 4.04
N ALA A 386 17.66 -9.93 4.66
CA ALA A 386 18.64 -10.02 5.74
C ALA A 386 18.07 -10.78 6.95
N ALA A 387 16.83 -10.45 7.36
CA ALA A 387 16.14 -11.16 8.45
C ALA A 387 15.96 -12.66 8.15
N VAL A 388 15.67 -13.01 6.89
CA VAL A 388 15.58 -14.42 6.49
C VAL A 388 16.95 -15.09 6.52
N ALA A 389 18.00 -14.42 6.10
CA ALA A 389 19.37 -14.93 6.18
C ALA A 389 19.75 -15.23 7.63
N ASP A 390 19.42 -14.32 8.56
CA ASP A 390 19.66 -14.51 10.00
C ASP A 390 18.86 -15.70 10.59
N ILE A 391 17.60 -15.87 10.17
CA ILE A 391 16.76 -17.01 10.59
C ILE A 391 17.33 -18.32 10.07
N LEU A 392 17.87 -18.35 8.86
CA LEU A 392 18.41 -19.55 8.23
C LEU A 392 19.88 -19.82 8.60
N ASP A 393 20.55 -18.88 9.24
CA ASP A 393 21.95 -19.07 9.66
C ASP A 393 22.07 -20.29 10.58
N GLY A 394 23.02 -21.16 10.23
CA GLY A 394 23.23 -22.44 10.94
C GLY A 394 22.30 -23.59 10.51
N TYR A 395 21.30 -23.39 9.67
CA TYR A 395 20.54 -24.48 9.04
C TYR A 395 21.26 -24.93 7.74
N LYS A 396 21.44 -26.25 7.61
CA LYS A 396 22.08 -26.89 6.43
C LYS A 396 21.03 -27.57 5.56
#